data_b757d85e52ade0ee4d614555e84f2344
#
_entry.id   b757d85e52ade0ee4d614555e84f2344
#
_cell.length_a   1.000
_cell.length_b   1.000
_cell.length_c   1.000
_cell.angle_alpha   90.00
_cell.angle_beta   90.00
_cell.angle_gamma   90.00
#
_symmetry.space_group_name_H-M   'P 1'
#
loop_
_entity.id
_entity.type
_entity.pdbx_description
1 polymer ?
#
loop_
_entity_poly.entity_id
_entity_poly.type
_entity_poly.pdbx_seq_one_letter_code
_entity_poly.pdbx_strand_id
1 'polypeptide(L)'
;IEHGTVLVLENGGEYEVTTFRTEDVYVDYRRPSSVSFVRSLEEDLKRRDFTVNAFALNENAEIIDKFNGLADLDNRVLRAVGKAEERFNEDALRIMRGLRFAASLDFDIEEKTFEAMTSHAPLLEKISIERSFIEFDKLLLAPHWKKGIKALLATKAYQYLPDFQETAEKGQSFV
;
A
#
# COMPACT_ATOMS: atom_id res chain seq x y z
N ILE A 1 -22.02 10.49 1.52
CA ILE A 1 -20.73 10.14 2.16
C ILE A 1 -20.58 8.65 1.97
N GLU A 2 -20.07 8.23 0.81
CA GLU A 2 -20.06 6.81 0.42
C GLU A 2 -19.06 5.95 1.24
N HIS A 3 -18.02 6.57 1.85
CA HIS A 3 -16.96 5.82 2.53
C HIS A 3 -16.74 6.24 3.99
N GLY A 4 -17.67 7.02 4.57
CA GLY A 4 -17.63 7.42 5.98
C GLY A 4 -16.50 8.41 6.33
N THR A 5 -15.90 9.07 5.34
CA THR A 5 -14.87 10.11 5.55
C THR A 5 -15.45 11.50 5.30
N VAL A 6 -15.16 12.42 6.19
CA VAL A 6 -15.52 13.85 6.10
C VAL A 6 -14.23 14.66 6.20
N LEU A 7 -14.04 15.61 5.31
CA LEU A 7 -12.96 16.60 5.41
C LEU A 7 -13.42 17.78 6.26
N VAL A 8 -12.72 18.07 7.33
CA VAL A 8 -12.95 19.22 8.20
C VAL A 8 -11.86 20.25 7.96
N LEU A 9 -12.26 21.48 7.66
CA LEU A 9 -11.33 22.60 7.50
C LEU A 9 -11.39 23.45 8.76
N GLU A 10 -10.28 23.55 9.47
CA GLU A 10 -10.18 24.35 10.71
C GLU A 10 -8.83 25.05 10.83
N ASN A 11 -8.85 26.35 11.10
CA ASN A 11 -7.64 27.18 11.33
C ASN A 11 -6.57 27.05 10.22
N GLY A 12 -7.01 26.84 8.95
CA GLY A 12 -6.12 26.66 7.80
C GLY A 12 -5.53 25.25 7.67
N GLY A 13 -5.92 24.30 8.53
CA GLY A 13 -5.61 22.89 8.45
C GLY A 13 -6.74 22.07 7.83
N GLU A 14 -6.40 20.96 7.20
CA GLU A 14 -7.31 19.97 6.62
C GLU A 14 -7.25 18.70 7.46
N TYR A 15 -8.40 18.25 7.97
CA TYR A 15 -8.49 17.07 8.82
C TYR A 15 -9.51 16.08 8.24
N GLU A 16 -9.04 14.87 7.92
CA GLU A 16 -9.92 13.78 7.51
C GLU A 16 -10.47 13.06 8.75
N VAL A 17 -11.78 13.06 8.91
CA VAL A 17 -12.48 12.33 9.96
C VAL A 17 -13.18 11.14 9.35
N THR A 18 -12.75 9.92 9.72
CA THR A 18 -13.26 8.68 9.15
C THR A 18 -13.82 7.78 10.26
N THR A 19 -15.02 7.23 10.05
CA THR A 19 -15.57 6.18 10.91
C THR A 19 -14.80 4.87 10.72
N PHE A 20 -14.49 4.15 11.79
CA PHE A 20 -13.89 2.81 11.69
C PHE A 20 -14.81 1.90 10.89
N ARG A 21 -14.20 1.12 10.01
CA ARG A 21 -14.94 0.25 9.10
C ARG A 21 -14.24 -1.07 8.86
N THR A 22 -15.01 -2.10 8.58
CA THR A 22 -14.58 -3.32 7.89
C THR A 22 -15.03 -3.26 6.45
N GLU A 23 -14.34 -3.99 5.62
CA GLU A 23 -14.62 -4.08 4.20
C GLU A 23 -14.87 -5.55 3.89
N ASP A 24 -16.00 -5.84 3.23
CA ASP A 24 -16.34 -7.17 2.77
C ASP A 24 -15.54 -7.55 1.52
N VAL A 25 -15.88 -8.69 0.91
CA VAL A 25 -15.23 -9.21 -0.29
C VAL A 25 -15.11 -8.11 -1.34
N TYR A 26 -13.90 -7.90 -1.83
CA TYR A 26 -13.63 -6.90 -2.85
C TYR A 26 -14.15 -7.37 -4.21
N VAL A 27 -14.90 -6.51 -4.86
CA VAL A 27 -15.33 -6.68 -6.25
C VAL A 27 -14.31 -5.99 -7.14
N ASP A 28 -13.82 -6.72 -8.16
CA ASP A 28 -12.87 -6.21 -9.14
C ASP A 28 -11.53 -5.69 -8.54
N TYR A 29 -11.08 -6.28 -7.42
CA TYR A 29 -9.79 -5.94 -6.77
C TYR A 29 -9.63 -4.45 -6.43
N ARG A 30 -10.75 -3.73 -6.27
CA ARG A 30 -10.75 -2.28 -6.03
C ARG A 30 -11.74 -1.82 -4.98
N ARG A 31 -12.96 -2.37 -5.03
CA ARG A 31 -14.06 -1.88 -4.18
C ARG A 31 -14.58 -3.02 -3.33
N PRO A 32 -14.71 -2.82 -2.01
CA PRO A 32 -15.44 -3.79 -1.21
C PRO A 32 -16.89 -3.84 -1.69
N SER A 33 -17.48 -5.02 -1.72
CA SER A 33 -18.90 -5.24 -2.06
C SER A 33 -19.83 -4.50 -1.10
N SER A 34 -19.40 -4.39 0.16
CA SER A 34 -20.03 -3.55 1.16
C SER A 34 -19.00 -3.00 2.16
N VAL A 35 -19.37 -1.92 2.82
CA VAL A 35 -18.61 -1.31 3.93
C VAL A 35 -19.50 -1.36 5.15
N SER A 36 -19.02 -2.03 6.20
CA SER A 36 -19.70 -2.07 7.49
C SER A 36 -18.94 -1.19 8.49
N PHE A 37 -19.64 -0.21 9.07
CA PHE A 37 -19.06 0.61 10.12
C PHE A 37 -18.95 -0.18 11.41
N VAL A 38 -17.78 -0.17 12.02
CA VAL A 38 -17.47 -0.89 13.25
C VAL A 38 -17.01 0.08 14.35
N ARG A 39 -17.01 -0.40 15.60
CA ARG A 39 -16.47 0.37 16.73
C ARG A 39 -15.09 -0.12 17.17
N SER A 40 -14.50 -1.04 16.41
CA SER A 40 -13.21 -1.64 16.70
C SER A 40 -12.10 -0.99 15.89
N LEU A 41 -11.18 -0.29 16.56
CA LEU A 41 -9.96 0.23 15.95
C LEU A 41 -9.12 -0.90 15.36
N GLU A 42 -9.04 -2.06 16.01
CA GLU A 42 -8.25 -3.19 15.54
C GLU A 42 -8.73 -3.71 14.19
N GLU A 43 -10.05 -3.79 13.98
CA GLU A 43 -10.62 -4.18 12.68
C GLU A 43 -10.31 -3.16 11.59
N ASP A 44 -10.37 -1.85 11.90
CA ASP A 44 -9.98 -0.81 10.96
C ASP A 44 -8.50 -0.87 10.60
N LEU A 45 -7.61 -1.11 11.57
CA LEU A 45 -6.18 -1.25 11.34
C LEU A 45 -5.84 -2.52 10.54
N LYS A 46 -6.59 -3.61 10.76
CA LYS A 46 -6.37 -4.90 10.10
C LYS A 46 -6.56 -4.85 8.58
N ARG A 47 -7.45 -4.00 8.07
CA ARG A 47 -7.71 -3.86 6.63
C ARG A 47 -6.67 -2.99 5.91
N ARG A 48 -5.73 -2.35 6.64
CA ARG A 48 -4.70 -1.49 6.05
C ARG A 48 -3.65 -2.29 5.30
N ASP A 49 -2.87 -1.60 4.47
CA ASP A 49 -1.88 -2.23 3.59
C ASP A 49 -0.64 -2.74 4.34
N PHE A 50 0.07 -1.85 5.04
CA PHE A 50 1.35 -2.17 5.68
C PHE A 50 1.35 -1.81 7.16
N THR A 51 2.14 -2.57 7.94
CA THR A 51 2.23 -2.43 9.41
C THR A 51 2.63 -1.03 9.83
N VAL A 52 3.54 -0.39 9.09
CA VAL A 52 4.00 0.99 9.32
C VAL A 52 2.91 2.06 9.11
N ASN A 53 1.76 1.67 8.55
CA ASN A 53 0.58 2.51 8.40
C ASN A 53 -0.59 2.02 9.26
N ALA A 54 -0.38 1.01 10.12
CA ALA A 54 -1.44 0.31 10.86
C ALA A 54 -1.32 0.49 12.38
N PHE A 55 -0.97 1.67 12.84
CA PHE A 55 -1.05 2.09 14.24
C PHE A 55 -1.85 3.40 14.36
N ALA A 56 -2.24 3.72 15.59
CA ALA A 56 -3.03 4.90 15.88
C ALA A 56 -2.52 5.60 17.15
N LEU A 57 -2.82 6.88 17.26
CA LEU A 57 -2.61 7.66 18.48
C LEU A 57 -3.97 7.87 19.14
N ASN A 58 -4.09 7.58 20.43
CA ASN A 58 -5.31 7.84 21.19
C ASN A 58 -5.33 9.26 21.77
N GLU A 59 -6.40 9.63 22.43
CA GLU A 59 -6.62 10.94 23.07
C GLU A 59 -5.62 11.26 24.20
N ASN A 60 -4.97 10.23 24.78
CA ASN A 60 -3.93 10.38 25.80
C ASN A 60 -2.53 10.47 25.20
N ALA A 61 -2.38 10.61 23.89
CA ALA A 61 -1.13 10.56 23.15
C ALA A 61 -0.37 9.21 23.28
N GLU A 62 -1.09 8.11 23.53
CA GLU A 62 -0.53 6.77 23.57
C GLU A 62 -0.65 6.13 22.18
N ILE A 63 0.44 5.49 21.73
CA ILE A 63 0.43 4.77 20.45
C ILE A 63 -0.17 3.38 20.66
N ILE A 64 -1.17 3.07 19.83
CA ILE A 64 -1.79 1.75 19.75
C ILE A 64 -1.23 1.07 18.51
N ASP A 65 -0.37 0.07 18.72
CA ASP A 65 0.27 -0.73 17.69
C ASP A 65 -0.13 -2.21 17.85
N LYS A 66 -1.02 -2.69 17.02
CA LYS A 66 -1.55 -4.07 17.06
C LYS A 66 -0.79 -5.03 16.14
N PHE A 67 0.01 -4.51 15.23
CA PHE A 67 0.66 -5.28 14.16
C PHE A 67 2.18 -5.11 14.15
N ASN A 68 2.78 -4.62 15.24
CA ASN A 68 4.21 -4.37 15.39
C ASN A 68 4.77 -3.38 14.34
N GLY A 69 3.97 -2.41 13.91
CA GLY A 69 4.37 -1.42 12.93
C GLY A 69 5.50 -0.52 13.39
N LEU A 70 5.60 -0.22 14.71
CA LEU A 70 6.70 0.56 15.27
C LEU A 70 8.03 -0.19 15.17
N ALA A 71 8.04 -1.49 15.47
CA ALA A 71 9.24 -2.32 15.31
C ALA A 71 9.68 -2.41 13.85
N ASP A 72 8.74 -2.56 12.91
CA ASP A 72 9.03 -2.54 11.47
C ASP A 72 9.54 -1.17 11.02
N LEU A 73 9.02 -0.08 11.58
CA LEU A 73 9.50 1.28 11.32
C LEU A 73 10.95 1.47 11.78
N ASP A 74 11.27 1.05 13.01
CA ASP A 74 12.62 1.14 13.58
C ASP A 74 13.63 0.29 12.79
N ASN A 75 13.21 -0.89 12.34
CA ASN A 75 14.03 -1.80 11.53
C ASN A 75 14.05 -1.47 10.04
N ARG A 76 13.31 -0.44 9.60
CA ARG A 76 13.15 -0.06 8.19
C ARG A 76 12.63 -1.20 7.30
N VAL A 77 11.65 -1.93 7.81
CA VAL A 77 11.03 -3.06 7.11
C VAL A 77 9.63 -2.69 6.65
N LEU A 78 9.31 -2.97 5.40
CA LEU A 78 7.98 -2.85 4.85
C LEU A 78 7.31 -4.23 4.83
N ARG A 79 6.33 -4.41 5.71
CA ARG A 79 5.59 -5.65 5.91
C ARG A 79 4.10 -5.42 5.70
N ALA A 80 3.42 -6.32 4.98
CA ALA A 80 1.97 -6.31 4.87
C ALA A 80 1.29 -6.63 6.21
N VAL A 81 0.13 -6.03 6.47
CA VAL A 81 -0.67 -6.36 7.65
C VAL A 81 -1.28 -7.75 7.51
N GLY A 82 -1.05 -8.62 8.48
CA GLY A 82 -1.58 -9.98 8.49
C GLY A 82 -0.95 -10.85 7.40
N LYS A 83 -1.77 -11.43 6.52
CA LYS A 83 -1.29 -12.23 5.39
C LYS A 83 -1.20 -11.35 4.14
N ALA A 84 -0.02 -11.27 3.57
CA ALA A 84 0.25 -10.42 2.41
C ALA A 84 -0.63 -10.78 1.20
N GLU A 85 -0.86 -12.08 0.96
CA GLU A 85 -1.71 -12.57 -0.12
C GLU A 85 -3.15 -12.06 0.00
N GLU A 86 -3.70 -12.03 1.23
CA GLU A 86 -5.04 -11.50 1.47
C GLU A 86 -5.10 -10.01 1.11
N ARG A 87 -4.10 -9.24 1.54
CA ARG A 87 -4.01 -7.79 1.27
C ARG A 87 -3.92 -7.48 -0.22
N PHE A 88 -3.15 -8.24 -0.99
CA PHE A 88 -3.00 -8.03 -2.43
C PHE A 88 -4.18 -8.56 -3.24
N ASN A 89 -4.89 -9.59 -2.76
CA ASN A 89 -6.16 -10.03 -3.33
C ASN A 89 -7.30 -9.01 -3.12
N GLU A 90 -7.31 -8.28 -2.01
CA GLU A 90 -8.28 -7.22 -1.74
C GLU A 90 -8.11 -6.02 -2.67
N ASP A 91 -6.91 -5.46 -2.75
CA ASP A 91 -6.55 -4.38 -3.66
C ASP A 91 -5.12 -4.57 -4.16
N ALA A 92 -4.99 -5.02 -5.41
CA ALA A 92 -3.69 -5.27 -6.03
C ALA A 92 -2.85 -3.97 -6.19
N LEU A 93 -3.45 -2.77 -6.15
CA LEU A 93 -2.70 -1.51 -6.14
C LEU A 93 -1.75 -1.42 -4.95
N ARG A 94 -2.03 -2.14 -3.86
CA ARG A 94 -1.13 -2.21 -2.69
C ARG A 94 0.27 -2.71 -3.05
N ILE A 95 0.42 -3.49 -4.12
CA ILE A 95 1.73 -3.89 -4.65
C ILE A 95 2.51 -2.65 -5.11
N MET A 96 1.91 -1.82 -5.98
CA MET A 96 2.55 -0.58 -6.44
C MET A 96 2.81 0.40 -5.29
N ARG A 97 1.90 0.49 -4.32
CA ARG A 97 2.08 1.29 -3.11
C ARG A 97 3.29 0.81 -2.29
N GLY A 98 3.47 -0.51 -2.15
CA GLY A 98 4.62 -1.09 -1.44
C GLY A 98 5.95 -0.75 -2.12
N LEU A 99 6.02 -0.88 -3.44
CA LEU A 99 7.20 -0.50 -4.23
C LEU A 99 7.52 1.00 -4.05
N ARG A 100 6.51 1.85 -4.07
CA ARG A 100 6.67 3.29 -3.80
C ARG A 100 7.12 3.56 -2.37
N PHE A 101 6.56 2.89 -1.36
CA PHE A 101 6.99 3.08 0.03
C PHE A 101 8.43 2.65 0.24
N ALA A 102 8.87 1.53 -0.36
CA ALA A 102 10.28 1.12 -0.32
C ALA A 102 11.20 2.21 -0.89
N ALA A 103 10.78 2.89 -1.98
CA ALA A 103 11.50 4.00 -2.57
C ALA A 103 11.44 5.29 -1.73
N SER A 104 10.31 5.59 -1.11
CA SER A 104 10.12 6.83 -0.35
C SER A 104 10.78 6.81 1.02
N LEU A 105 10.77 5.65 1.69
CA LEU A 105 11.22 5.48 3.08
C LEU A 105 12.60 4.83 3.20
N ASP A 106 13.17 4.34 2.11
CA ASP A 106 14.38 3.49 2.10
C ASP A 106 14.22 2.21 2.93
N PHE A 107 13.03 1.62 2.88
CA PHE A 107 12.73 0.39 3.63
C PHE A 107 12.95 -0.85 2.76
N ASP A 108 13.38 -1.94 3.40
CA ASP A 108 13.46 -3.25 2.77
C ASP A 108 12.11 -3.96 2.86
N ILE A 109 11.68 -4.56 1.75
CA ILE A 109 10.43 -5.31 1.75
C ILE A 109 10.68 -6.67 2.42
N GLU A 110 9.85 -7.01 3.40
CA GLU A 110 9.91 -8.30 4.10
C GLU A 110 9.71 -9.45 3.12
N GLU A 111 10.45 -10.56 3.29
CA GLU A 111 10.54 -11.67 2.35
C GLU A 111 9.18 -12.23 1.92
N LYS A 112 8.29 -12.56 2.87
CA LYS A 112 6.95 -13.09 2.56
C LYS A 112 6.07 -12.07 1.85
N THR A 113 6.21 -10.79 2.23
CA THR A 113 5.52 -9.69 1.56
C THR A 113 6.00 -9.56 0.12
N PHE A 114 7.31 -9.68 -0.12
CA PHE A 114 7.91 -9.63 -1.46
C PHE A 114 7.50 -10.83 -2.33
N GLU A 115 7.49 -12.05 -1.77
CA GLU A 115 7.01 -13.25 -2.45
C GLU A 115 5.53 -13.12 -2.85
N ALA A 116 4.71 -12.60 -1.94
CA ALA A 116 3.30 -12.35 -2.22
C ALA A 116 3.11 -11.25 -3.29
N MET A 117 3.90 -10.17 -3.27
CA MET A 117 3.89 -9.16 -4.34
C MET A 117 4.21 -9.80 -5.70
N THR A 118 5.22 -10.66 -5.75
CA THR A 118 5.65 -11.34 -6.98
C THR A 118 4.57 -12.27 -7.52
N SER A 119 3.97 -13.10 -6.66
CA SER A 119 2.94 -14.05 -7.07
C SER A 119 1.61 -13.39 -7.45
N HIS A 120 1.32 -12.20 -6.89
CA HIS A 120 0.08 -11.45 -7.15
C HIS A 120 0.25 -10.29 -8.15
N ALA A 121 1.45 -10.03 -8.65
CA ALA A 121 1.69 -9.01 -9.67
C ALA A 121 0.73 -9.10 -10.88
N PRO A 122 0.32 -10.30 -11.38
CA PRO A 122 -0.66 -10.40 -12.45
C PRO A 122 -2.01 -9.74 -12.16
N LEU A 123 -2.40 -9.58 -10.90
CA LEU A 123 -3.64 -8.90 -10.54
C LEU A 123 -3.64 -7.40 -10.86
N LEU A 124 -2.45 -6.81 -11.11
CA LEU A 124 -2.33 -5.41 -11.55
C LEU A 124 -3.02 -5.15 -12.90
N GLU A 125 -3.20 -6.16 -13.75
CA GLU A 125 -4.00 -6.04 -14.99
C GLU A 125 -5.45 -5.60 -14.73
N LYS A 126 -5.96 -5.88 -13.52
CA LYS A 126 -7.33 -5.53 -13.12
C LYS A 126 -7.44 -4.13 -12.52
N ILE A 127 -6.31 -3.47 -12.29
CA ILE A 127 -6.26 -2.12 -11.75
C ILE A 127 -6.25 -1.13 -12.92
N SER A 128 -7.02 -0.04 -12.78
CA SER A 128 -6.98 1.00 -13.81
C SER A 128 -5.58 1.58 -13.95
N ILE A 129 -5.19 1.81 -15.19
CA ILE A 129 -3.85 2.26 -15.54
C ILE A 129 -3.48 3.56 -14.84
N GLU A 130 -4.43 4.49 -14.70
CA GLU A 130 -4.24 5.78 -14.05
C GLU A 130 -3.85 5.62 -12.59
N ARG A 131 -4.47 4.66 -11.87
CA ARG A 131 -4.12 4.37 -10.46
C ARG A 131 -2.70 3.83 -10.35
N SER A 132 -2.32 2.91 -11.22
CA SER A 132 -0.96 2.35 -11.24
C SER A 132 0.08 3.40 -11.60
N PHE A 133 -0.21 4.27 -12.57
CA PHE A 133 0.68 5.37 -12.97
C PHE A 133 0.88 6.42 -11.87
N ILE A 134 -0.16 6.76 -11.12
CA ILE A 134 -0.02 7.69 -9.98
C ILE A 134 0.99 7.16 -8.94
N GLU A 135 0.94 5.87 -8.62
CA GLU A 135 1.90 5.27 -7.69
C GLU A 135 3.30 5.16 -8.31
N PHE A 136 3.38 4.84 -9.60
CA PHE A 136 4.64 4.76 -10.34
C PHE A 136 5.33 6.14 -10.46
N ASP A 137 4.58 7.18 -10.79
CA ASP A 137 5.10 8.56 -10.84
C ASP A 137 5.68 8.99 -9.48
N LYS A 138 4.94 8.74 -8.40
CA LYS A 138 5.43 8.99 -7.04
C LYS A 138 6.67 8.16 -6.68
N LEU A 139 6.79 6.93 -7.20
CA LEU A 139 7.97 6.09 -7.02
C LEU A 139 9.19 6.72 -7.70
N LEU A 140 9.04 7.20 -8.95
CA LEU A 140 10.12 7.84 -9.70
C LEU A 140 10.60 9.15 -9.06
N LEU A 141 9.70 9.90 -8.42
CA LEU A 141 10.01 11.13 -7.71
C LEU A 141 10.56 10.90 -6.29
N ALA A 142 10.57 9.66 -5.81
CA ALA A 142 11.02 9.33 -4.46
C ALA A 142 12.56 9.45 -4.32
N PRO A 143 13.07 9.80 -3.10
CA PRO A 143 14.52 9.93 -2.87
C PRO A 143 15.33 8.69 -3.23
N HIS A 144 14.77 7.51 -2.97
CA HIS A 144 15.41 6.21 -3.23
C HIS A 144 14.75 5.46 -4.39
N TRP A 145 14.38 6.19 -5.46
CA TRP A 145 13.67 5.66 -6.63
C TRP A 145 14.36 4.42 -7.25
N LYS A 146 15.70 4.35 -7.23
CA LYS A 146 16.44 3.19 -7.73
C LYS A 146 16.08 1.90 -6.98
N LYS A 147 15.90 1.98 -5.67
CA LYS A 147 15.45 0.85 -4.83
C LYS A 147 14.06 0.38 -5.26
N GLY A 148 13.14 1.33 -5.47
CA GLY A 148 11.80 1.04 -5.97
C GLY A 148 11.80 0.39 -7.36
N ILE A 149 12.63 0.88 -8.30
CA ILE A 149 12.78 0.30 -9.63
C ILE A 149 13.36 -1.12 -9.54
N LYS A 150 14.38 -1.36 -8.71
CA LYS A 150 14.91 -2.72 -8.50
C LYS A 150 13.82 -3.69 -8.02
N ALA A 151 13.02 -3.27 -7.05
CA ALA A 151 11.92 -4.07 -6.54
C ALA A 151 10.81 -4.27 -7.60
N LEU A 152 10.50 -3.25 -8.40
CA LEU A 152 9.55 -3.32 -9.52
C LEU A 152 9.97 -4.36 -10.56
N LEU A 153 11.27 -4.38 -10.92
CA LEU A 153 11.83 -5.35 -11.86
C LEU A 153 11.84 -6.76 -11.27
N ALA A 154 12.28 -6.90 -10.01
CA ALA A 154 12.39 -8.18 -9.34
C ALA A 154 11.03 -8.87 -9.09
N THR A 155 9.99 -8.10 -8.77
CA THR A 155 8.59 -8.60 -8.64
C THR A 155 7.91 -8.82 -9.98
N LYS A 156 8.51 -8.40 -11.10
CA LYS A 156 7.93 -8.40 -12.45
C LYS A 156 6.66 -7.55 -12.59
N ALA A 157 6.36 -6.69 -11.61
CA ALA A 157 5.18 -5.81 -11.65
C ALA A 157 5.21 -4.83 -12.85
N TYR A 158 6.40 -4.53 -13.38
CA TYR A 158 6.59 -3.70 -14.57
C TYR A 158 5.87 -4.24 -15.82
N GLN A 159 5.62 -5.56 -15.89
CA GLN A 159 4.95 -6.19 -17.04
C GLN A 159 3.49 -5.74 -17.18
N TYR A 160 2.92 -5.19 -16.11
CA TYR A 160 1.54 -4.73 -16.04
C TYR A 160 1.41 -3.20 -16.08
N LEU A 161 2.54 -2.51 -16.36
CA LEU A 161 2.57 -1.07 -16.65
C LEU A 161 2.69 -0.90 -18.17
N PRO A 162 1.67 -0.34 -18.85
CA PRO A 162 1.73 -0.13 -20.30
C PRO A 162 2.96 0.69 -20.71
N ASP A 163 3.50 0.37 -21.88
CA ASP A 163 4.66 1.02 -22.49
C ASP A 163 5.99 0.95 -21.69
N PHE A 164 5.95 0.42 -20.45
CA PHE A 164 7.15 0.27 -19.64
C PHE A 164 7.90 -1.03 -19.95
N GLN A 165 7.21 -2.04 -20.46
CA GLN A 165 7.80 -3.36 -20.72
C GLN A 165 8.96 -3.28 -21.71
N GLU A 166 8.79 -2.63 -22.87
CA GLU A 166 9.87 -2.46 -23.85
C GLU A 166 11.06 -1.67 -23.30
N THR A 167 10.79 -0.66 -22.49
CA THR A 167 11.81 0.20 -21.89
C THR A 167 12.59 -0.55 -20.80
N ALA A 168 11.90 -1.37 -20.01
CA ALA A 168 12.51 -2.16 -18.94
C ALA A 168 13.41 -3.26 -19.49
N GLU A 169 13.02 -3.95 -20.56
CA GLU A 169 13.82 -4.98 -21.23
C GLU A 169 15.12 -4.40 -21.83
N LYS A 170 15.05 -3.18 -22.37
CA LYS A 170 16.20 -2.46 -22.92
C LYS A 170 17.06 -1.80 -21.83
N GLY A 171 16.48 -1.48 -20.68
CA GLY A 171 17.09 -0.70 -19.59
C GLY A 171 17.68 -1.51 -18.44
N GLN A 172 17.60 -2.84 -18.45
CA GLN A 172 18.13 -3.72 -17.37
C GLN A 172 19.64 -3.54 -17.10
N SER A 173 20.37 -2.90 -18.03
CA SER A 173 21.80 -2.59 -17.88
C SER A 173 22.08 -1.29 -17.10
N PHE A 174 21.07 -0.52 -16.70
CA PHE A 174 21.25 0.79 -16.09
C PHE A 174 20.94 0.85 -14.58
N VAL A 175 20.56 -0.26 -13.92
CA VAL A 175 20.16 -0.27 -12.51
C VAL A 175 21.07 -1.15 -11.65
#